data_8c048015d175cd23959ba4aa29829636
#
_entry.id   8c048015d175cd23959ba4aa29829636
#
_cell.length_a   1.000
_cell.length_b   1.000
_cell.length_c   1.000
_cell.angle_alpha   90.00
_cell.angle_beta   90.00
_cell.angle_gamma   90.00
#
_symmetry.space_group_name_H-M   'P 1'
#
loop_
_entity.id
_entity.type
_entity.pdbx_description
1 polymer ?
#
loop_
_entity_poly.entity_id
_entity_poly.type
_entity_poly.pdbx_seq_one_letter_code
_entity_poly.pdbx_strand_id
1 'polypeptide(L)'
;MPKILHLDENHELLKNELEKLGFKNYFDLISTKKEIENKIWEYQGIILRSRIEIDKRFIDSCKNLKFIARVGSGLENIDTDYAKKKNIEIISAAEGNANAVGEHALGMLLSLLNKIIKSNNEINQNIWEREQNRGIE
;
A
#
# COMPACT_ATOMS: atom_id res chain seq x y z
N MET A 1 22.32 -13.59 9.16
CA MET A 1 21.69 -12.36 8.69
C MET A 1 20.20 -12.63 8.50
N PRO A 2 19.33 -11.81 9.02
CA PRO A 2 17.87 -12.01 8.86
C PRO A 2 17.48 -11.86 7.38
N LYS A 3 16.57 -12.73 6.93
CA LYS A 3 16.10 -12.78 5.55
C LYS A 3 14.77 -12.03 5.42
N ILE A 4 14.66 -11.20 4.40
CA ILE A 4 13.42 -10.49 4.04
C ILE A 4 12.96 -10.97 2.66
N LEU A 5 11.67 -11.27 2.54
CA LEU A 5 11.03 -11.61 1.28
C LEU A 5 10.20 -10.43 0.76
N HIS A 6 10.53 -9.93 -0.42
CA HIS A 6 9.74 -8.96 -1.14
C HIS A 6 8.75 -9.68 -2.05
N LEU A 7 7.47 -9.43 -1.85
CA LEU A 7 6.36 -10.03 -2.60
C LEU A 7 5.85 -9.14 -3.74
N ASP A 8 6.24 -7.88 -3.73
CA ASP A 8 5.94 -6.89 -4.76
C ASP A 8 7.20 -6.11 -5.11
N GLU A 9 7.21 -5.51 -6.28
CA GLU A 9 8.29 -4.62 -6.71
C GLU A 9 8.25 -3.31 -5.91
N ASN A 10 9.40 -2.90 -5.42
CA ASN A 10 9.58 -1.70 -4.62
C ASN A 10 10.77 -0.89 -5.14
N HIS A 11 10.86 0.38 -4.74
CA HIS A 11 11.97 1.24 -5.10
C HIS A 11 13.30 0.68 -4.58
N GLU A 12 14.36 0.75 -5.38
CA GLU A 12 15.71 0.24 -5.03
C GLU A 12 16.26 0.79 -3.72
N LEU A 13 15.89 2.02 -3.35
CA LEU A 13 16.30 2.63 -2.09
C LEU A 13 15.98 1.74 -0.89
N LEU A 14 14.79 1.14 -0.87
CA LEU A 14 14.36 0.27 0.24
C LEU A 14 15.29 -0.94 0.39
N LYS A 15 15.63 -1.60 -0.71
CA LYS A 15 16.58 -2.70 -0.72
C LYS A 15 17.95 -2.28 -0.19
N ASN A 16 18.47 -1.17 -0.71
CA ASN A 16 19.80 -0.67 -0.36
C ASN A 16 19.90 -0.30 1.12
N GLU A 17 18.89 0.34 1.69
CA GLU A 17 18.86 0.68 3.12
C GLU A 17 18.76 -0.57 4.01
N LEU A 18 17.95 -1.55 3.62
CA LEU A 18 17.85 -2.81 4.35
C LEU A 18 19.18 -3.60 4.33
N GLU A 19 19.91 -3.59 3.22
CA GLU A 19 21.24 -4.20 3.12
C GLU A 19 22.27 -3.53 4.03
N LYS A 20 22.25 -2.19 4.11
CA LYS A 20 23.09 -1.43 5.06
C LYS A 20 22.79 -1.79 6.52
N LEU A 21 21.55 -2.09 6.83
CA LEU A 21 21.11 -2.54 8.15
C LEU A 21 21.40 -4.03 8.42
N GLY A 22 22.01 -4.74 7.47
CA GLY A 22 22.43 -6.13 7.64
C GLY A 22 21.34 -7.15 7.30
N PHE A 23 20.27 -6.76 6.61
CA PHE A 23 19.27 -7.70 6.10
C PHE A 23 19.67 -8.28 4.75
N LYS A 24 19.23 -9.50 4.48
CA LYS A 24 19.38 -10.15 3.18
C LYS A 24 18.04 -10.16 2.44
N ASN A 25 17.99 -9.47 1.31
CA ASN A 25 16.78 -9.33 0.51
C ASN A 25 16.61 -10.47 -0.50
N TYR A 26 15.41 -11.00 -0.59
CA TYR A 26 14.97 -12.00 -1.56
C TYR A 26 13.71 -11.48 -2.25
N PHE A 27 13.51 -11.84 -3.50
CA PHE A 27 12.38 -11.36 -4.30
C PHE A 27 11.60 -12.55 -4.86
N ASP A 28 10.28 -12.51 -4.69
CA ASP A 28 9.36 -13.43 -5.32
C ASP A 28 8.14 -12.67 -5.80
N LEU A 29 8.18 -12.25 -7.04
CA LEU A 29 7.19 -11.39 -7.66
C LEU A 29 6.11 -12.15 -8.43
N ILE A 30 6.24 -13.47 -8.59
CA ILE A 30 5.41 -14.26 -9.49
C ILE A 30 4.69 -15.44 -8.84
N SER A 31 5.26 -16.01 -7.77
CA SER A 31 4.66 -17.19 -7.11
C SER A 31 3.26 -16.91 -6.55
N THR A 32 2.43 -17.91 -6.58
CA THR A 32 1.12 -17.89 -5.96
C THR A 32 1.22 -17.85 -4.43
N LYS A 33 0.15 -17.45 -3.75
CA LYS A 33 0.08 -17.45 -2.28
C LYS A 33 0.47 -18.80 -1.70
N LYS A 34 -0.04 -19.91 -2.28
CA LYS A 34 0.23 -21.27 -1.80
C LYS A 34 1.70 -21.67 -1.93
N GLU A 35 2.36 -21.28 -2.99
CA GLU A 35 3.79 -21.53 -3.18
C GLU A 35 4.63 -20.74 -2.18
N ILE A 36 4.23 -19.51 -1.86
CA ILE A 36 4.91 -18.70 -0.85
C ILE A 36 4.69 -19.29 0.54
N GLU A 37 3.48 -19.74 0.90
CA GLU A 37 3.19 -20.42 2.17
C GLU A 37 4.14 -21.59 2.44
N ASN A 38 4.57 -22.29 1.39
CA ASN A 38 5.48 -23.45 1.52
C ASN A 38 6.92 -23.09 1.88
N LYS A 39 7.37 -21.86 1.64
CA LYS A 39 8.77 -21.42 1.84
C LYS A 39 8.93 -20.25 2.80
N ILE A 40 7.83 -19.60 3.20
CA ILE A 40 7.86 -18.37 4.01
C ILE A 40 8.45 -18.60 5.41
N TRP A 41 8.44 -19.81 5.92
CA TRP A 41 9.00 -20.17 7.21
C TRP A 41 10.50 -19.84 7.37
N GLU A 42 11.22 -19.63 6.28
CA GLU A 42 12.64 -19.24 6.29
C GLU A 42 12.88 -17.76 6.58
N TYR A 43 11.87 -16.92 6.44
CA TYR A 43 12.01 -15.46 6.45
C TYR A 43 11.60 -14.85 7.79
N GLN A 44 12.29 -13.76 8.16
CA GLN A 44 12.01 -12.96 9.35
C GLN A 44 11.18 -11.71 9.04
N GLY A 45 11.15 -11.28 7.79
CA GLY A 45 10.36 -10.14 7.34
C GLY A 45 9.72 -10.39 5.98
N ILE A 46 8.55 -9.79 5.78
CA ILE A 46 7.86 -9.74 4.50
C ILE A 46 7.63 -8.27 4.14
N ILE A 47 7.87 -7.93 2.88
CA ILE A 47 7.54 -6.63 2.32
C ILE A 47 6.60 -6.85 1.14
N LEU A 48 5.43 -6.20 1.18
CA LEU A 48 4.41 -6.34 0.16
C LEU A 48 3.66 -5.01 -0.11
N ARG A 49 2.91 -4.97 -1.20
CA ARG A 49 1.92 -3.94 -1.49
C ARG A 49 0.52 -4.51 -1.38
N SER A 50 0.01 -5.18 -2.42
CA SER A 50 -1.36 -5.68 -2.44
C SER A 50 -1.56 -7.03 -3.14
N ARG A 51 -0.49 -7.61 -3.69
CA ARG A 51 -0.57 -8.82 -4.54
C ARG A 51 -1.11 -10.03 -3.79
N ILE A 52 -0.77 -10.18 -2.52
CA ILE A 52 -1.12 -11.36 -1.72
C ILE A 52 -1.87 -10.92 -0.46
N GLU A 53 -2.95 -11.62 -0.18
CA GLU A 53 -3.68 -11.50 1.07
C GLU A 53 -2.95 -12.28 2.17
N ILE A 54 -2.67 -11.61 3.28
CA ILE A 54 -2.00 -12.17 4.46
C ILE A 54 -3.07 -12.52 5.50
N ASP A 55 -3.77 -13.60 5.25
CA ASP A 55 -4.79 -14.13 6.14
C ASP A 55 -4.19 -14.99 7.27
N LYS A 56 -5.05 -15.47 8.14
CA LYS A 56 -4.70 -16.36 9.25
C LYS A 56 -3.89 -17.58 8.81
N ARG A 57 -4.27 -18.21 7.70
CA ARG A 57 -3.59 -19.41 7.18
C ARG A 57 -2.17 -19.08 6.72
N PHE A 58 -1.99 -17.97 6.04
CA PHE A 58 -0.67 -17.49 5.63
C PHE A 58 0.20 -17.22 6.87
N ILE A 59 -0.33 -16.52 7.88
CA ILE A 59 0.37 -16.22 9.12
C ILE A 59 0.78 -17.50 9.86
N ASP A 60 -0.05 -18.52 9.87
CA ASP A 60 0.27 -19.81 10.51
C ASP A 60 1.43 -20.55 9.82
N SER A 61 1.68 -20.30 8.52
CA SER A 61 2.84 -20.84 7.80
C SER A 61 4.15 -20.11 8.14
N CYS A 62 4.07 -18.93 8.74
CA CYS A 62 5.18 -18.03 9.05
C CYS A 62 5.83 -18.34 10.40
N LYS A 63 6.66 -19.38 10.49
CA LYS A 63 7.25 -19.83 11.77
C LYS A 63 8.25 -18.84 12.40
N ASN A 64 8.99 -18.10 11.57
CA ASN A 64 10.09 -17.24 12.00
C ASN A 64 9.82 -15.75 11.78
N LEU A 65 8.64 -15.40 11.31
CA LEU A 65 8.30 -14.04 10.92
C LEU A 65 8.25 -13.12 12.14
N LYS A 66 8.88 -11.94 12.02
CA LYS A 66 8.92 -10.90 13.04
C LYS A 66 8.12 -9.69 12.65
N PHE A 67 8.08 -9.36 11.34
CA PHE A 67 7.33 -8.22 10.86
C PHE A 67 6.77 -8.44 9.45
N ILE A 68 5.71 -7.72 9.17
CA ILE A 68 5.12 -7.56 7.85
C ILE A 68 5.09 -6.06 7.54
N ALA A 69 5.80 -5.63 6.50
CA ALA A 69 5.82 -4.23 6.07
C ALA A 69 5.00 -4.07 4.79
N ARG A 70 3.97 -3.22 4.86
CA ARG A 70 3.19 -2.86 3.69
C ARG A 70 3.66 -1.52 3.13
N VAL A 71 4.10 -1.53 1.88
CA VAL A 71 4.45 -0.32 1.13
C VAL A 71 3.15 0.31 0.59
N GLY A 72 2.42 0.97 1.49
CA GLY A 72 1.12 1.58 1.29
C GLY A 72 0.45 1.91 2.62
N SER A 73 -0.64 2.66 2.59
CA SER A 73 -1.30 3.17 3.81
C SER A 73 -2.30 2.20 4.42
N GLY A 74 -3.15 1.54 3.60
CA GLY A 74 -4.17 0.63 4.09
C GLY A 74 -3.60 -0.72 4.54
N LEU A 75 -4.31 -1.45 5.36
CA LEU A 75 -3.93 -2.76 5.88
C LEU A 75 -5.01 -3.82 5.64
N GLU A 76 -5.95 -3.53 4.77
CA GLU A 76 -7.15 -4.33 4.48
C GLU A 76 -6.86 -5.73 3.95
N ASN A 77 -5.68 -5.94 3.39
CA ASN A 77 -5.22 -7.26 2.90
C ASN A 77 -4.38 -8.04 3.92
N ILE A 78 -4.32 -7.58 5.19
CA ILE A 78 -3.55 -8.22 6.25
C ILE A 78 -4.45 -8.45 7.47
N ASP A 79 -4.52 -9.67 7.98
CA ASP A 79 -5.17 -9.96 9.27
C ASP A 79 -4.28 -9.44 10.42
N THR A 80 -4.41 -8.14 10.68
CA THR A 80 -3.59 -7.42 11.67
C THR A 80 -3.80 -7.93 13.09
N ASP A 81 -5.03 -8.30 13.44
CA ASP A 81 -5.37 -8.81 14.76
C ASP A 81 -4.73 -10.18 15.01
N TYR A 82 -4.73 -11.02 14.00
CA TYR A 82 -4.10 -12.33 14.12
C TYR A 82 -2.57 -12.24 14.12
N ALA A 83 -1.99 -11.38 13.27
CA ALA A 83 -0.55 -11.11 13.27
C ALA A 83 -0.07 -10.62 14.64
N LYS A 84 -0.82 -9.70 15.27
CA LYS A 84 -0.53 -9.19 16.62
C LYS A 84 -0.59 -10.30 17.68
N LYS A 85 -1.55 -11.22 17.61
CA LYS A 85 -1.63 -12.38 18.51
C LYS A 85 -0.43 -13.32 18.36
N LYS A 86 0.19 -13.34 17.18
CA LYS A 86 1.41 -14.12 16.89
C LYS A 86 2.70 -13.34 17.20
N ASN A 87 2.61 -12.15 17.77
CA ASN A 87 3.74 -11.23 18.02
C ASN A 87 4.49 -10.86 16.73
N ILE A 88 3.76 -10.68 15.63
CA ILE A 88 4.28 -10.19 14.35
C ILE A 88 3.95 -8.70 14.26
N GLU A 89 4.97 -7.87 14.09
CA GLU A 89 4.81 -6.43 13.94
C GLU A 89 4.28 -6.08 12.55
N ILE A 90 3.34 -5.12 12.49
CA ILE A 90 2.80 -4.61 11.23
C ILE A 90 3.30 -3.19 11.03
N ILE A 91 3.95 -2.94 9.90
CA ILE A 91 4.48 -1.64 9.51
C ILE A 91 3.76 -1.19 8.24
N SER A 92 3.25 0.03 8.23
CA SER A 92 2.65 0.66 7.04
C SER A 92 3.35 1.95 6.68
N ALA A 93 3.24 2.36 5.43
CA ALA A 93 3.80 3.63 4.93
C ALA A 93 2.74 4.76 4.91
N ALA A 94 1.80 4.76 5.87
CA ALA A 94 0.70 5.73 5.92
C ALA A 94 1.20 7.17 5.97
N GLU A 95 2.21 7.46 6.79
CA GLU A 95 2.77 8.80 6.95
C GLU A 95 3.39 9.34 5.66
N GLY A 96 4.08 8.48 4.89
CA GLY A 96 4.72 8.88 3.63
C GLY A 96 3.73 9.28 2.52
N ASN A 97 2.47 8.85 2.61
CA ASN A 97 1.43 9.15 1.62
C ASN A 97 0.37 10.16 2.10
N ALA A 98 0.39 10.55 3.37
CA ALA A 98 -0.65 11.36 3.99
C ALA A 98 -0.86 12.71 3.28
N ASN A 99 0.23 13.41 2.96
CA ASN A 99 0.17 14.71 2.28
C ASN A 99 -0.45 14.59 0.88
N ALA A 100 -0.01 13.61 0.09
CA ALA A 100 -0.53 13.40 -1.27
C ALA A 100 -2.05 13.06 -1.25
N VAL A 101 -2.48 12.25 -0.30
CA VAL A 101 -3.92 11.94 -0.10
C VAL A 101 -4.70 13.18 0.30
N GLY A 102 -4.16 14.00 1.21
CA GLY A 102 -4.78 15.24 1.65
C GLY A 102 -4.94 16.25 0.50
N GLU A 103 -3.90 16.46 -0.29
CA GLU A 103 -3.92 17.33 -1.48
C GLU A 103 -4.93 16.84 -2.53
N HIS A 104 -4.96 15.54 -2.77
CA HIS A 104 -5.91 14.95 -3.72
C HIS A 104 -7.36 15.12 -3.26
N ALA A 105 -7.63 14.85 -1.98
CA ALA A 105 -8.96 15.03 -1.38
C ALA A 105 -9.43 16.50 -1.46
N LEU A 106 -8.52 17.44 -1.14
CA LEU A 106 -8.81 18.86 -1.26
C LEU A 106 -9.07 19.26 -2.72
N GLY A 107 -8.28 18.78 -3.66
CA GLY A 107 -8.46 19.01 -5.09
C GLY A 107 -9.82 18.52 -5.59
N MET A 108 -10.24 17.33 -5.17
CA MET A 108 -11.58 16.79 -5.47
C MET A 108 -12.69 17.64 -4.87
N LEU A 109 -12.55 18.05 -3.61
CA LEU A 109 -13.53 18.89 -2.93
C LEU A 109 -13.69 20.23 -3.64
N LEU A 110 -12.60 20.92 -3.95
CA LEU A 110 -12.62 22.20 -4.68
C LEU A 110 -13.19 22.03 -6.09
N SER A 111 -12.87 20.95 -6.78
CA SER A 111 -13.41 20.62 -8.09
C SER A 111 -14.95 20.45 -8.04
N LEU A 112 -15.44 19.79 -7.00
CA LEU A 112 -16.88 19.60 -6.79
C LEU A 112 -17.59 20.93 -6.45
N LEU A 113 -17.09 21.66 -5.46
CA LEU A 113 -17.69 22.92 -5.01
C LEU A 113 -17.72 23.98 -6.11
N ASN A 114 -16.68 24.06 -6.92
CA ASN A 114 -16.59 25.01 -8.03
C ASN A 114 -17.12 24.45 -9.37
N LYS A 115 -17.72 23.26 -9.36
CA LYS A 115 -18.30 22.61 -10.56
C LYS A 115 -17.34 22.53 -11.76
N ILE A 116 -16.04 22.36 -11.49
CA ILE A 116 -14.98 22.43 -12.52
C ILE A 116 -15.20 21.42 -13.64
N ILE A 117 -15.49 20.16 -13.30
CA ILE A 117 -15.71 19.09 -14.27
C ILE A 117 -16.94 19.37 -15.13
N LYS A 118 -18.05 19.80 -14.51
CA LYS A 118 -19.27 20.17 -15.24
C LYS A 118 -19.01 21.30 -16.23
N SER A 119 -18.41 22.39 -15.76
CA SER A 119 -18.08 23.55 -16.59
C SER A 119 -17.16 23.18 -17.75
N ASN A 120 -16.15 22.36 -17.50
CA ASN A 120 -15.25 21.90 -18.55
C ASN A 120 -15.99 21.08 -19.63
N ASN A 121 -16.88 20.19 -19.23
CA ASN A 121 -17.67 19.39 -20.18
C ASN A 121 -18.61 20.26 -21.02
N GLU A 122 -19.24 21.26 -20.42
CA GLU A 122 -20.13 22.19 -21.12
C GLU A 122 -19.36 23.06 -22.13
N ILE A 123 -18.20 23.59 -21.75
CA ILE A 123 -17.35 24.38 -22.65
C ILE A 123 -16.87 23.53 -23.84
N ASN A 124 -16.50 22.28 -23.62
CA ASN A 124 -16.11 21.37 -24.71
C ASN A 124 -17.26 21.07 -25.70
N GLN A 125 -18.52 21.32 -25.28
CA GLN A 125 -19.72 21.21 -26.11
C GLN A 125 -20.18 22.58 -26.65
N ASN A 126 -19.37 23.64 -26.51
CA ASN A 126 -19.71 25.04 -26.85
C ASN A 126 -20.93 25.58 -26.06
N ILE A 127 -21.15 25.05 -24.85
CA ILE A 127 -22.22 25.53 -23.94
C ILE A 127 -21.59 26.48 -22.93
N TRP A 128 -22.18 27.69 -22.79
CA TRP A 128 -21.72 28.71 -21.85
C TRP A 128 -22.85 29.03 -20.82
N GLU A 129 -22.76 28.40 -19.64
CA GLU A 129 -23.76 28.50 -18.56
C GLU A 129 -23.12 29.08 -17.29
N ARG A 130 -22.79 30.39 -17.33
CA ARG A 130 -22.06 31.05 -16.22
C ARG A 130 -22.79 30.92 -14.88
N GLU A 131 -24.10 31.28 -14.85
CA GLU A 131 -24.86 31.36 -13.58
C GLU A 131 -25.06 29.99 -12.95
N GLN A 132 -25.27 28.95 -13.76
CA GLN A 132 -25.44 27.58 -13.26
C GLN A 132 -24.13 26.95 -12.79
N ASN A 133 -22.98 27.52 -13.20
CA ASN A 133 -21.68 27.03 -12.87
C ASN A 133 -20.97 27.84 -11.77
N ARG A 134 -21.65 28.74 -11.11
CA ARG A 134 -21.12 29.38 -9.90
C ARG A 134 -20.84 28.33 -8.84
N GLY A 135 -19.67 28.44 -8.22
CA GLY A 135 -19.29 27.62 -7.07
C GLY A 135 -20.05 28.00 -5.81
N ILE A 136 -19.76 27.28 -4.76
CA ILE A 136 -20.22 27.55 -3.39
C ILE A 136 -19.04 28.19 -2.66
N GLU A 137 -19.22 29.39 -2.13
CA GLU A 137 -18.25 30.11 -1.29
C GLU A 137 -18.44 29.77 0.18
#